data_b60032f244f223fc176c291be1da7cdc
#
_entry.id   b60032f244f223fc176c291be1da7cdc
#
_cell.length_a   1.000
_cell.length_b   1.000
_cell.length_c   1.000
_cell.angle_alpha   90.00
_cell.angle_beta   90.00
_cell.angle_gamma   90.00
#
_symmetry.space_group_name_H-M   'P 1'
#
loop_
_entity.id
_entity.type
_entity.pdbx_description
1 polymer ?
#
loop_
_entity_poly.entity_id
_entity_poly.type
_entity_poly.pdbx_seq_one_letter_code
_entity_poly.pdbx_strand_id
1 'polypeptide(L)'
;MTIHSESGVKMAKKLGFSRAVLSRELPEHTIKDLTTLGIETEVFVHGALCMSVSGQCYMSALIGSRSANRGLCAQACRLPAQGDKITKGQERYALSLKDMSYVDKLQRLEKDGVSSLKIEGRMKRPEYVAAAVNCCKNSLENKPYDLKALEAVFSRGGFTDGYYNGRLGREMFGTRQKEDVSATAKILPELHELYRRCEKRTKAFFTIKLQEKSQAELSLRDSEGNTVTVYGDIPQKALKKACDSDYVKKQLSKLGDTIYEFGGLEAAIGKDLAYPASALNDLRRQAVEKLDQKRIDFFTHTADFTDKSLADFSALPKAYELSLIHISEPTR
;
A
#
# COMPACT_ATOMS: atom_id res chain seq x y z
N MET A 1 -0.43 -17.59 -1.64
CA MET A 1 1.00 -17.22 -1.68
C MET A 1 1.95 -18.42 -1.63
N THR A 2 1.43 -19.62 -1.70
CA THR A 2 2.23 -20.87 -1.79
C THR A 2 2.21 -21.49 -3.18
N ILE A 3 1.73 -20.74 -4.18
CA ILE A 3 1.66 -21.22 -5.56
C ILE A 3 3.06 -21.15 -6.16
N HIS A 4 3.63 -22.33 -6.41
CA HIS A 4 5.01 -22.48 -6.89
C HIS A 4 5.13 -23.44 -8.08
N SER A 5 4.03 -23.94 -8.61
CA SER A 5 4.02 -24.92 -9.69
C SER A 5 2.94 -24.62 -10.71
N GLU A 6 3.11 -25.17 -11.90
CA GLU A 6 2.14 -25.12 -12.98
C GLU A 6 0.75 -25.63 -12.55
N SER A 7 0.73 -26.76 -11.82
CA SER A 7 -0.51 -27.35 -11.30
C SER A 7 -1.25 -26.39 -10.34
N GLY A 8 -0.51 -25.67 -9.49
CA GLY A 8 -1.07 -24.68 -8.59
C GLY A 8 -1.69 -23.49 -9.32
N VAL A 9 -1.02 -22.97 -10.35
CA VAL A 9 -1.54 -21.88 -11.19
C VAL A 9 -2.78 -22.34 -11.98
N LYS A 10 -2.73 -23.51 -12.59
CA LYS A 10 -3.88 -24.10 -13.30
C LYS A 10 -5.07 -24.34 -12.38
N MET A 11 -4.83 -24.76 -11.14
CA MET A 11 -5.90 -24.91 -10.14
C MET A 11 -6.52 -23.57 -9.76
N ALA A 12 -5.71 -22.54 -9.53
CA ALA A 12 -6.20 -21.20 -9.25
C ALA A 12 -7.10 -20.68 -10.40
N LYS A 13 -6.66 -20.86 -11.65
CA LYS A 13 -7.45 -20.52 -12.84
C LYS A 13 -8.78 -21.29 -12.89
N LYS A 14 -8.73 -22.61 -12.64
CA LYS A 14 -9.94 -23.46 -12.61
C LYS A 14 -10.95 -23.04 -11.54
N LEU A 15 -10.45 -22.52 -10.41
CA LEU A 15 -11.29 -22.00 -9.32
C LEU A 15 -11.83 -20.57 -9.59
N GLY A 16 -11.54 -19.99 -10.76
CA GLY A 16 -12.08 -18.68 -11.16
C GLY A 16 -11.27 -17.48 -10.63
N PHE A 17 -10.09 -17.68 -10.09
CA PHE A 17 -9.22 -16.56 -9.71
C PHE A 17 -8.67 -15.85 -10.95
N SER A 18 -8.67 -14.52 -10.92
CA SER A 18 -8.11 -13.68 -11.99
C SER A 18 -6.59 -13.54 -11.90
N ARG A 19 -6.02 -13.68 -10.67
CA ARG A 19 -4.58 -13.49 -10.42
C ARG A 19 -4.04 -14.51 -9.43
N ALA A 20 -2.84 -15.03 -9.71
CA ALA A 20 -2.10 -15.93 -8.82
C ALA A 20 -0.89 -15.20 -8.23
N VAL A 21 -0.81 -15.12 -6.90
CA VAL A 21 0.38 -14.63 -6.19
C VAL A 21 1.38 -15.77 -6.04
N LEU A 22 2.52 -15.64 -6.73
CA LEU A 22 3.55 -16.67 -6.74
C LEU A 22 4.36 -16.70 -5.44
N SER A 23 4.94 -17.86 -5.15
CA SER A 23 5.88 -18.06 -4.05
C SER A 23 7.15 -17.22 -4.25
N ARG A 24 7.76 -16.78 -3.15
CA ARG A 24 9.01 -15.98 -3.19
C ARG A 24 10.24 -16.79 -3.58
N GLU A 25 10.17 -18.10 -3.45
CA GLU A 25 11.28 -19.03 -3.61
C GLU A 25 11.52 -19.44 -5.07
N LEU A 26 10.78 -18.86 -6.02
CA LEU A 26 10.87 -19.22 -7.43
C LEU A 26 12.02 -18.53 -8.16
N PRO A 27 12.81 -19.28 -8.95
CA PRO A 27 13.79 -18.68 -9.85
C PRO A 27 13.12 -18.10 -11.11
N GLU A 28 13.84 -17.20 -11.77
CA GLU A 28 13.37 -16.45 -12.95
C GLU A 28 12.69 -17.32 -14.00
N HIS A 29 13.36 -18.40 -14.42
CA HIS A 29 12.84 -19.29 -15.47
C HIS A 29 11.47 -19.88 -15.10
N THR A 30 11.29 -20.30 -13.83
CA THR A 30 10.01 -20.83 -13.38
C THR A 30 8.93 -19.72 -13.33
N ILE A 31 9.28 -18.53 -12.87
CA ILE A 31 8.34 -17.39 -12.90
C ILE A 31 7.86 -17.16 -14.34
N LYS A 32 8.79 -17.09 -15.31
CA LYS A 32 8.50 -16.90 -16.72
C LYS A 32 7.58 -17.99 -17.28
N ASP A 33 7.86 -19.25 -16.97
CA ASP A 33 7.02 -20.37 -17.43
C ASP A 33 5.59 -20.24 -16.89
N LEU A 34 5.43 -19.84 -15.62
CA LEU A 34 4.12 -19.70 -14.98
C LEU A 34 3.30 -18.51 -15.54
N THR A 35 3.91 -17.47 -16.08
CA THR A 35 3.18 -16.34 -16.70
C THR A 35 2.45 -16.75 -17.98
N THR A 36 2.87 -17.81 -18.64
CA THR A 36 2.28 -18.28 -19.92
C THR A 36 0.95 -19.03 -19.75
N LEU A 37 0.50 -19.30 -18.51
CA LEU A 37 -0.66 -20.16 -18.23
C LEU A 37 -2.03 -19.46 -18.35
N GLY A 38 -2.05 -18.21 -18.80
CA GLY A 38 -3.28 -17.46 -19.12
C GLY A 38 -4.09 -17.07 -17.89
N ILE A 39 -3.41 -16.74 -16.81
CA ILE A 39 -3.92 -16.05 -15.60
C ILE A 39 -2.88 -15.00 -15.21
N GLU A 40 -3.32 -13.86 -14.69
CA GLU A 40 -2.37 -12.85 -14.20
C GLU A 40 -1.48 -13.42 -13.09
N THR A 41 -0.24 -13.01 -13.08
CA THR A 41 0.72 -13.41 -12.04
C THR A 41 1.21 -12.21 -11.26
N GLU A 42 1.31 -12.35 -9.93
CA GLU A 42 1.87 -11.36 -9.03
C GLU A 42 3.12 -11.92 -8.34
N VAL A 43 4.21 -11.18 -8.41
CA VAL A 43 5.52 -11.57 -7.87
C VAL A 43 5.97 -10.58 -6.79
N PHE A 44 6.45 -11.09 -5.65
CA PHE A 44 7.11 -10.26 -4.66
C PHE A 44 8.45 -9.77 -5.20
N VAL A 45 8.69 -8.47 -5.14
CA VAL A 45 9.90 -7.84 -5.66
C VAL A 45 10.74 -7.14 -4.58
N HIS A 46 10.15 -6.84 -3.44
CA HIS A 46 10.88 -6.26 -2.32
C HIS A 46 10.23 -6.60 -0.99
N GLY A 47 11.05 -6.89 0.03
CA GLY A 47 10.60 -7.11 1.40
C GLY A 47 11.28 -8.25 2.12
N ALA A 48 10.75 -8.61 3.29
CA ALA A 48 11.31 -9.63 4.15
C ALA A 48 11.19 -11.04 3.55
N LEU A 49 12.29 -11.79 3.54
CA LEU A 49 12.25 -13.23 3.30
C LEU A 49 11.89 -14.00 4.56
N CYS A 50 11.19 -15.11 4.38
CA CYS A 50 10.89 -16.07 5.41
C CYS A 50 11.84 -17.27 5.27
N MET A 51 12.33 -17.80 6.38
CA MET A 51 13.13 -19.03 6.38
C MET A 51 12.31 -20.26 5.99
N SER A 52 11.01 -20.23 6.28
CA SER A 52 10.07 -21.28 5.90
C SER A 52 9.47 -20.99 4.51
N VAL A 53 9.30 -22.01 3.72
CA VAL A 53 8.69 -21.89 2.37
C VAL A 53 7.36 -21.20 2.45
N SER A 54 7.27 -20.03 1.80
CA SER A 54 6.07 -19.21 1.68
C SER A 54 5.28 -19.01 2.98
N GLY A 55 5.98 -18.93 4.11
CA GLY A 55 5.38 -18.67 5.41
C GLY A 55 4.69 -19.87 6.07
N GLN A 56 4.89 -21.08 5.59
CA GLN A 56 4.34 -22.30 6.22
C GLN A 56 5.14 -22.72 7.47
N CYS A 57 5.15 -21.85 8.47
CA CYS A 57 5.96 -22.01 9.69
C CYS A 57 5.08 -22.19 10.91
N TYR A 58 5.35 -23.26 11.68
CA TYR A 58 4.71 -23.55 12.96
C TYR A 58 5.57 -23.15 14.18
N MET A 59 6.79 -22.63 13.98
CA MET A 59 7.72 -22.30 15.07
C MET A 59 7.09 -21.32 16.07
N SER A 60 6.36 -20.32 15.60
CA SER A 60 5.68 -19.37 16.50
C SER A 60 4.56 -20.01 17.32
N ALA A 61 3.91 -21.04 16.81
CA ALA A 61 2.88 -21.79 17.54
C ALA A 61 3.53 -22.66 18.64
N LEU A 62 4.62 -23.34 18.32
CA LEU A 62 5.36 -24.19 19.27
C LEU A 62 5.97 -23.39 20.42
N ILE A 63 6.54 -22.21 20.13
CA ILE A 63 7.24 -21.40 21.14
C ILE A 63 6.27 -20.57 21.99
N GLY A 64 5.17 -20.11 21.43
CA GLY A 64 4.34 -19.10 22.09
C GLY A 64 2.88 -19.10 21.70
N SER A 65 2.34 -20.21 21.22
CA SER A 65 0.92 -20.37 20.83
C SER A 65 0.41 -19.29 19.84
N ARG A 66 1.31 -18.77 18.98
CA ARG A 66 1.01 -17.68 18.02
C ARG A 66 0.93 -18.22 16.60
N SER A 67 -0.15 -17.95 15.89
CA SER A 67 -0.29 -18.38 14.49
C SER A 67 0.44 -17.44 13.53
N ALA A 68 1.64 -17.85 13.09
CA ALA A 68 2.40 -17.11 12.09
C ALA A 68 1.64 -16.94 10.76
N ASN A 69 0.91 -17.97 10.35
CA ASN A 69 0.11 -17.98 9.11
C ASN A 69 -1.07 -16.97 9.15
N ARG A 70 -1.47 -16.54 10.34
CA ARG A 70 -2.51 -15.53 10.56
C ARG A 70 -1.94 -14.15 10.90
N GLY A 71 -0.68 -13.91 10.57
CA GLY A 71 -0.01 -12.61 10.78
C GLY A 71 0.60 -12.42 12.17
N LEU A 72 0.56 -13.41 13.07
CA LEU A 72 1.10 -13.32 14.43
C LEU A 72 2.50 -13.93 14.57
N CYS A 73 3.33 -13.85 13.54
CA CYS A 73 4.69 -14.37 13.55
C CYS A 73 5.53 -13.71 14.65
N ALA A 74 6.11 -14.53 15.54
CA ALA A 74 7.02 -14.10 16.59
C ALA A 74 8.44 -13.81 16.08
N GLN A 75 8.72 -14.07 14.80
CA GLN A 75 10.04 -13.90 14.17
C GLN A 75 11.15 -14.71 14.86
N ALA A 76 10.86 -15.91 15.37
CA ALA A 76 11.79 -16.75 16.07
C ALA A 76 13.05 -17.10 15.25
N CYS A 77 12.94 -17.19 13.91
CA CYS A 77 14.07 -17.33 13.00
C CYS A 77 15.04 -16.12 12.99
N ARG A 78 14.67 -15.01 13.62
CA ARG A 78 15.48 -13.79 13.75
C ARG A 78 16.20 -13.70 15.11
N LEU A 79 15.98 -14.67 15.97
CA LEU A 79 16.66 -14.76 17.25
C LEU A 79 18.01 -15.50 17.10
N PRO A 80 18.95 -15.26 18.01
CA PRO A 80 20.16 -16.08 18.10
C PRO A 80 19.81 -17.55 18.26
N ALA A 81 20.44 -18.41 17.49
CA ALA A 81 20.30 -19.85 17.60
C ALA A 81 21.64 -20.48 17.97
N GLN A 82 21.59 -21.51 18.79
CA GLN A 82 22.76 -22.35 19.14
C GLN A 82 22.51 -23.78 18.63
N GLY A 83 23.55 -24.46 18.22
CA GLY A 83 23.50 -25.85 17.77
C GLY A 83 24.88 -26.44 17.65
N ASP A 84 24.99 -27.75 17.82
CA ASP A 84 26.26 -28.49 17.92
C ASP A 84 27.18 -28.42 16.71
N LYS A 85 26.63 -28.00 15.54
CA LYS A 85 27.37 -27.89 14.28
C LYS A 85 27.51 -26.46 13.79
N ILE A 86 27.22 -25.46 14.61
CA ILE A 86 27.30 -24.05 14.22
C ILE A 86 28.70 -23.53 14.46
N THR A 87 29.39 -23.05 13.45
CA THR A 87 30.77 -22.59 13.48
C THR A 87 30.88 -21.28 14.25
N LYS A 88 31.89 -21.14 15.11
CA LYS A 88 32.20 -19.90 15.84
C LYS A 88 32.20 -18.67 14.97
N GLY A 89 31.35 -17.68 15.28
CA GLY A 89 31.27 -16.37 14.61
C GLY A 89 30.04 -16.13 13.74
N GLN A 90 29.29 -17.20 13.36
CA GLN A 90 28.02 -17.10 12.61
C GLN A 90 26.80 -17.59 13.39
N GLU A 91 27.02 -17.95 14.61
CA GLU A 91 26.16 -18.79 15.44
C GLU A 91 24.90 -18.11 15.94
N ARG A 92 24.88 -16.78 15.97
CA ARG A 92 23.79 -16.05 16.62
C ARG A 92 22.51 -15.93 15.82
N TYR A 93 22.59 -16.00 14.48
CA TYR A 93 21.43 -15.73 13.62
C TYR A 93 21.36 -16.68 12.41
N ALA A 94 21.58 -17.96 12.68
CA ALA A 94 21.72 -19.01 11.64
C ALA A 94 20.49 -19.16 10.72
N LEU A 95 19.31 -18.69 11.14
CA LEU A 95 18.08 -18.77 10.38
C LEU A 95 17.62 -17.41 9.84
N SER A 96 18.40 -16.34 10.02
CA SER A 96 18.01 -15.00 9.60
C SER A 96 18.43 -14.75 8.15
N LEU A 97 17.47 -14.68 7.25
CA LEU A 97 17.69 -14.28 5.85
C LEU A 97 17.78 -12.75 5.71
N LYS A 98 18.58 -12.28 4.75
CA LYS A 98 18.54 -10.92 4.24
C LYS A 98 17.16 -10.58 3.69
N ASP A 99 16.88 -9.30 3.49
CA ASP A 99 15.67 -8.88 2.80
C ASP A 99 15.84 -9.07 1.29
N MET A 100 14.76 -9.41 0.61
CA MET A 100 14.73 -9.60 -0.84
C MET A 100 14.63 -8.25 -1.54
N SER A 101 15.37 -8.07 -2.63
CA SER A 101 15.17 -6.96 -3.54
C SER A 101 15.46 -7.35 -4.98
N TYR A 102 14.49 -7.11 -5.86
CA TYR A 102 14.55 -7.31 -7.31
C TYR A 102 14.33 -5.98 -8.05
N VAL A 103 14.66 -4.86 -7.42
CA VAL A 103 14.46 -3.51 -7.99
C VAL A 103 15.19 -3.37 -9.33
N ASP A 104 16.37 -3.96 -9.48
CA ASP A 104 17.16 -3.96 -10.69
C ASP A 104 16.68 -4.96 -11.77
N LYS A 105 15.66 -5.76 -11.46
CA LYS A 105 15.14 -6.84 -12.33
C LYS A 105 13.71 -6.59 -12.80
N LEU A 106 13.08 -5.47 -12.42
CA LEU A 106 11.65 -5.23 -12.66
C LEU A 106 11.29 -5.21 -14.13
N GLN A 107 12.11 -4.61 -14.97
CA GLN A 107 11.90 -4.59 -16.42
C GLN A 107 12.00 -5.98 -17.05
N ARG A 108 12.84 -6.84 -16.47
CA ARG A 108 12.95 -8.23 -16.91
C ARG A 108 11.68 -8.99 -16.52
N LEU A 109 11.20 -8.85 -15.29
CA LEU A 109 9.94 -9.45 -14.85
C LEU A 109 8.74 -8.99 -15.70
N GLU A 110 8.69 -7.71 -16.06
CA GLU A 110 7.68 -7.17 -16.97
C GLU A 110 7.75 -7.83 -18.35
N LYS A 111 8.94 -7.93 -18.94
CA LYS A 111 9.16 -8.61 -20.23
C LYS A 111 8.81 -10.10 -20.18
N ASP A 112 9.01 -10.73 -19.05
CA ASP A 112 8.67 -12.14 -18.83
C ASP A 112 7.15 -12.35 -18.59
N GLY A 113 6.34 -11.28 -18.61
CA GLY A 113 4.88 -11.34 -18.56
C GLY A 113 4.28 -11.28 -17.16
N VAL A 114 5.04 -10.86 -16.15
CA VAL A 114 4.51 -10.63 -14.80
C VAL A 114 3.56 -9.44 -14.82
N SER A 115 2.32 -9.65 -14.35
CA SER A 115 1.25 -8.66 -14.40
C SER A 115 1.26 -7.70 -13.21
N SER A 116 1.85 -8.11 -12.07
CA SER A 116 1.82 -7.32 -10.82
C SER A 116 3.09 -7.53 -10.01
N LEU A 117 3.64 -6.42 -9.51
CA LEU A 117 4.84 -6.39 -8.68
C LEU A 117 4.45 -6.06 -7.25
N LYS A 118 4.78 -6.94 -6.30
CA LYS A 118 4.36 -6.82 -4.91
C LYS A 118 5.49 -6.40 -4.00
N ILE A 119 5.28 -5.28 -3.30
CA ILE A 119 6.17 -4.80 -2.24
C ILE A 119 5.57 -5.22 -0.89
N GLU A 120 6.37 -5.85 -0.02
CA GLU A 120 5.97 -6.13 1.35
C GLU A 120 6.46 -5.03 2.27
N GLY A 121 5.55 -4.50 3.12
CA GLY A 121 5.91 -3.42 4.03
C GLY A 121 4.89 -3.14 5.14
N ARG A 122 3.90 -4.04 5.35
CA ARG A 122 2.79 -3.83 6.30
C ARG A 122 3.23 -3.41 7.70
N MET A 123 4.32 -3.98 8.21
CA MET A 123 4.85 -3.71 9.54
C MET A 123 6.05 -2.75 9.50
N LYS A 124 6.22 -2.04 8.41
CA LYS A 124 7.33 -1.09 8.19
C LYS A 124 6.85 0.35 8.33
N ARG A 125 7.80 1.25 8.54
CA ARG A 125 7.54 2.70 8.57
C ARG A 125 7.12 3.22 7.20
N PRO A 126 6.37 4.33 7.13
CA PRO A 126 6.00 4.96 5.86
C PRO A 126 7.20 5.27 4.97
N GLU A 127 8.33 5.71 5.55
CA GLU A 127 9.56 6.03 4.82
C GLU A 127 10.11 4.81 4.05
N TYR A 128 10.02 3.62 4.65
CA TYR A 128 10.42 2.38 3.96
C TYR A 128 9.53 2.10 2.75
N VAL A 129 8.22 2.25 2.92
CA VAL A 129 7.27 2.02 1.83
C VAL A 129 7.49 3.04 0.72
N ALA A 130 7.65 4.32 1.08
CA ALA A 130 7.91 5.39 0.12
C ALA A 130 9.21 5.15 -0.67
N ALA A 131 10.31 4.80 0.01
CA ALA A 131 11.58 4.48 -0.63
C ALA A 131 11.47 3.27 -1.57
N ALA A 132 10.81 2.19 -1.13
CA ALA A 132 10.62 1.00 -1.95
C ALA A 132 9.78 1.28 -3.20
N VAL A 133 8.66 2.00 -3.06
CA VAL A 133 7.81 2.40 -4.19
C VAL A 133 8.57 3.33 -5.14
N ASN A 134 9.29 4.32 -4.62
CA ASN A 134 10.08 5.24 -5.43
C ASN A 134 11.16 4.52 -6.24
N CYS A 135 11.92 3.63 -5.61
CA CYS A 135 12.93 2.82 -6.30
C CYS A 135 12.31 1.93 -7.38
N CYS A 136 11.22 1.23 -7.07
CA CYS A 136 10.54 0.37 -8.05
C CYS A 136 9.99 1.18 -9.23
N LYS A 137 9.33 2.30 -8.98
CA LYS A 137 8.79 3.19 -10.02
C LYS A 137 9.91 3.70 -10.94
N ASN A 138 10.97 4.25 -10.34
CA ASN A 138 12.09 4.78 -11.11
C ASN A 138 12.79 3.70 -11.92
N SER A 139 12.97 2.50 -11.37
CA SER A 139 13.53 1.36 -12.10
C SER A 139 12.69 0.98 -13.32
N LEU A 140 11.36 0.89 -13.19
CA LEU A 140 10.45 0.63 -14.32
C LEU A 140 10.50 1.73 -15.39
N GLU A 141 10.63 2.99 -14.97
CA GLU A 141 10.71 4.14 -15.87
C GLU A 141 12.13 4.41 -16.43
N ASN A 142 13.10 3.54 -16.18
CA ASN A 142 14.52 3.73 -16.54
C ASN A 142 15.12 5.03 -15.95
N LYS A 143 14.65 5.47 -14.80
CA LYS A 143 15.16 6.62 -14.08
C LYS A 143 16.17 6.21 -13.01
N PRO A 144 17.08 7.10 -12.61
CA PRO A 144 17.97 6.84 -11.47
C PRO A 144 17.17 6.60 -10.19
N TYR A 145 17.64 5.64 -9.38
CA TYR A 145 17.07 5.34 -8.06
C TYR A 145 18.20 5.07 -7.06
N ASP A 146 17.95 5.34 -5.79
CA ASP A 146 18.91 5.16 -4.70
C ASP A 146 18.65 3.87 -3.92
N LEU A 147 19.30 2.79 -4.36
CA LEU A 147 19.23 1.48 -3.68
C LEU A 147 19.92 1.52 -2.31
N LYS A 148 20.93 2.41 -2.11
CA LYS A 148 21.62 2.55 -0.82
C LYS A 148 20.70 3.20 0.22
N ALA A 149 19.92 4.21 -0.17
CA ALA A 149 18.91 4.79 0.70
C ALA A 149 17.83 3.76 1.07
N LEU A 150 17.40 2.92 0.12
CA LEU A 150 16.46 1.84 0.38
C LEU A 150 17.04 0.79 1.33
N GLU A 151 18.31 0.45 1.20
CA GLU A 151 19.02 -0.45 2.12
C GLU A 151 19.16 0.16 3.50
N ALA A 152 19.54 1.43 3.60
CA ALA A 152 19.75 2.16 4.83
C ALA A 152 18.45 2.33 5.64
N VAL A 153 17.30 2.57 4.98
CA VAL A 153 16.03 2.72 5.70
C VAL A 153 15.62 1.45 6.43
N PHE A 154 15.84 0.31 5.83
CA PHE A 154 15.73 -0.98 6.50
C PHE A 154 16.29 -2.13 5.66
N SER A 155 17.32 -2.79 6.18
CA SER A 155 17.75 -4.10 5.68
C SER A 155 18.28 -4.97 6.83
N ARG A 156 18.45 -6.25 6.57
CA ARG A 156 19.07 -7.22 7.49
C ARG A 156 20.42 -7.65 6.93
N GLY A 157 21.40 -6.72 6.95
CA GLY A 157 22.72 -6.96 6.39
C GLY A 157 22.71 -6.95 4.84
N GLY A 158 21.91 -6.06 4.26
CA GLY A 158 21.76 -5.90 2.82
C GLY A 158 20.62 -6.70 2.21
N PHE A 159 20.62 -6.77 0.88
CA PHE A 159 19.61 -7.45 0.08
C PHE A 159 20.13 -8.76 -0.51
N THR A 160 19.20 -9.61 -0.93
CA THR A 160 19.48 -10.85 -1.68
C THR A 160 18.47 -11.02 -2.82
N ASP A 161 18.96 -11.58 -3.93
CA ASP A 161 18.20 -12.07 -5.07
C ASP A 161 18.45 -13.57 -5.30
N GLY A 162 18.93 -14.26 -4.27
CA GLY A 162 19.37 -15.65 -4.38
C GLY A 162 18.31 -16.60 -4.93
N TYR A 163 17.05 -16.44 -4.53
CA TYR A 163 15.96 -17.25 -5.09
C TYR A 163 15.76 -16.98 -6.58
N TYR A 164 15.72 -15.73 -7.00
CA TYR A 164 15.52 -15.33 -8.39
C TYR A 164 16.61 -15.91 -9.31
N ASN A 165 17.86 -15.85 -8.88
CA ASN A 165 19.01 -16.36 -9.63
C ASN A 165 19.26 -17.86 -9.44
N GLY A 166 18.47 -18.55 -8.61
CA GLY A 166 18.70 -19.95 -8.25
C GLY A 166 19.98 -20.21 -7.45
N ARG A 167 20.55 -19.17 -6.82
CA ARG A 167 21.77 -19.26 -6.01
C ARG A 167 21.42 -19.31 -4.53
N LEU A 168 21.29 -20.53 -4.01
CA LEU A 168 20.95 -20.75 -2.61
C LEU A 168 22.24 -21.01 -1.81
N GLY A 169 22.57 -20.10 -0.92
CA GLY A 169 23.82 -20.22 -0.15
C GLY A 169 23.88 -19.29 1.08
N ARG A 170 25.04 -19.27 1.70
CA ARG A 170 25.29 -18.48 2.92
C ARG A 170 25.14 -16.99 2.71
N GLU A 171 25.34 -16.49 1.50
CA GLU A 171 25.18 -15.10 1.09
C GLU A 171 23.75 -14.57 1.24
N MET A 172 22.74 -15.47 1.31
CA MET A 172 21.35 -15.10 1.57
C MET A 172 21.07 -14.77 3.04
N PHE A 173 21.99 -15.10 3.94
CA PHE A 173 21.79 -14.87 5.39
C PHE A 173 22.36 -13.52 5.80
N GLY A 174 21.69 -12.88 6.73
CA GLY A 174 22.11 -11.59 7.28
C GLY A 174 21.30 -11.18 8.50
N THR A 175 21.85 -10.24 9.23
CA THR A 175 21.20 -9.68 10.42
C THR A 175 21.50 -8.20 10.51
N ARG A 176 20.58 -7.45 11.10
CA ARG A 176 20.73 -6.01 11.29
C ARG A 176 21.78 -5.71 12.34
N GLN A 177 22.71 -4.83 12.01
CA GLN A 177 23.78 -4.37 12.89
C GLN A 177 23.46 -2.99 13.50
N LYS A 178 24.26 -2.52 14.45
CA LYS A 178 24.10 -1.19 15.05
C LYS A 178 24.31 -0.07 14.04
N GLU A 179 25.21 -0.27 13.10
CA GLU A 179 25.54 0.64 12.01
C GLU A 179 24.33 0.87 11.09
N ASP A 180 23.55 -0.18 10.81
CA ASP A 180 22.32 -0.10 10.02
C ASP A 180 21.27 0.78 10.72
N VAL A 181 21.17 0.70 12.04
CA VAL A 181 20.26 1.54 12.83
C VAL A 181 20.66 3.01 12.75
N SER A 182 21.96 3.29 12.84
CA SER A 182 22.49 4.66 12.72
C SER A 182 22.28 5.23 11.32
N ALA A 183 22.50 4.43 10.28
CA ALA A 183 22.23 4.82 8.89
C ALA A 183 20.76 5.15 8.67
N THR A 184 19.85 4.34 9.23
CA THR A 184 18.41 4.61 9.18
C THR A 184 18.06 5.99 9.74
N ALA A 185 18.55 6.33 10.93
CA ALA A 185 18.25 7.60 11.57
C ALA A 185 18.65 8.81 10.71
N LYS A 186 19.74 8.71 9.94
CA LYS A 186 20.25 9.76 9.06
C LYS A 186 19.38 9.97 7.83
N ILE A 187 18.83 8.89 7.24
CA ILE A 187 18.12 8.95 5.96
C ILE A 187 16.61 9.27 6.13
N LEU A 188 16.04 9.03 7.31
CA LEU A 188 14.60 9.23 7.54
C LEU A 188 14.06 10.62 7.16
N PRO A 189 14.75 11.76 7.49
CA PRO A 189 14.23 13.07 7.12
C PRO A 189 14.12 13.28 5.61
N GLU A 190 15.08 12.75 4.83
CA GLU A 190 15.08 12.83 3.37
C GLU A 190 13.93 11.99 2.79
N LEU A 191 13.78 10.76 3.26
CA LEU A 191 12.72 9.87 2.80
C LEU A 191 11.31 10.35 3.18
N HIS A 192 11.17 11.11 4.28
CA HIS A 192 9.92 11.74 4.67
C HIS A 192 9.43 12.73 3.61
N GLU A 193 10.32 13.43 2.93
CA GLU A 193 9.96 14.37 1.85
C GLU A 193 9.30 13.67 0.64
N LEU A 194 9.55 12.37 0.42
CA LEU A 194 8.95 11.61 -0.69
C LEU A 194 7.42 11.54 -0.61
N TYR A 195 6.84 11.60 0.58
CA TYR A 195 5.39 11.49 0.78
C TYR A 195 4.79 12.64 1.58
N ARG A 196 5.60 13.62 1.97
CA ARG A 196 5.16 14.77 2.76
C ARG A 196 4.11 15.61 2.03
N ARG A 197 4.20 15.70 0.71
CA ARG A 197 3.24 16.47 -0.10
C ARG A 197 2.37 15.54 -0.90
N CYS A 198 1.08 15.79 -0.84
CA CYS A 198 0.12 15.08 -1.68
C CYS A 198 0.29 15.50 -3.13
N GLU A 199 0.50 14.55 -4.04
CA GLU A 199 0.51 14.82 -5.48
C GLU A 199 -0.87 15.27 -5.95
N LYS A 200 -0.90 16.34 -6.74
CA LYS A 200 -2.14 16.80 -7.39
C LYS A 200 -2.52 15.82 -8.49
N ARG A 201 -3.73 15.25 -8.41
CA ARG A 201 -4.19 14.18 -9.32
C ARG A 201 -5.43 14.52 -10.11
N THR A 202 -6.24 15.46 -9.61
CA THR A 202 -7.49 15.85 -10.25
C THR A 202 -7.74 17.33 -10.07
N LYS A 203 -8.40 17.98 -11.07
CA LYS A 203 -8.77 19.38 -10.96
C LYS A 203 -10.08 19.51 -10.19
N ALA A 204 -10.17 20.59 -9.43
CA ALA A 204 -11.34 20.96 -8.64
C ALA A 204 -11.90 22.31 -9.15
N PHE A 205 -13.15 22.30 -9.52
CA PHE A 205 -13.89 23.45 -10.03
C PHE A 205 -14.89 23.91 -8.98
N PHE A 206 -14.83 25.17 -8.62
CA PHE A 206 -15.67 25.77 -7.60
C PHE A 206 -16.77 26.61 -8.21
N THR A 207 -17.97 26.51 -7.66
CA THR A 207 -19.07 27.44 -7.94
C THR A 207 -19.57 28.00 -6.60
N ILE A 208 -19.48 29.30 -6.39
CA ILE A 208 -19.94 29.94 -5.15
C ILE A 208 -21.07 30.91 -5.41
N LYS A 209 -22.09 30.91 -4.53
CA LYS A 209 -23.18 31.88 -4.52
C LYS A 209 -23.23 32.58 -3.16
N LEU A 210 -23.05 33.88 -3.17
CA LEU A 210 -23.18 34.76 -2.00
C LEU A 210 -24.32 35.76 -2.28
N GLN A 211 -25.46 35.57 -1.63
CA GLN A 211 -26.65 36.41 -1.82
C GLN A 211 -27.14 36.97 -0.49
N GLU A 212 -27.76 38.16 -0.52
CA GLU A 212 -28.36 38.75 0.67
C GLU A 212 -29.49 37.85 1.18
N LYS A 213 -29.54 37.65 2.50
CA LYS A 213 -30.56 36.85 3.21
C LYS A 213 -30.61 35.35 2.90
N SER A 214 -29.63 34.84 2.16
CA SER A 214 -29.49 33.41 1.88
C SER A 214 -28.16 32.89 2.40
N GLN A 215 -28.13 31.62 2.79
CA GLN A 215 -26.87 30.97 3.16
C GLN A 215 -25.88 31.01 1.97
N ALA A 216 -24.61 31.17 2.27
CA ALA A 216 -23.56 31.01 1.30
C ALA A 216 -23.57 29.56 0.78
N GLU A 217 -23.61 29.37 -0.53
CA GLU A 217 -23.58 28.05 -1.17
C GLU A 217 -22.25 27.88 -1.91
N LEU A 218 -21.53 26.80 -1.59
CA LEU A 218 -20.32 26.41 -2.31
C LEU A 218 -20.48 25.01 -2.89
N SER A 219 -20.43 24.91 -4.21
CA SER A 219 -20.35 23.64 -4.92
C SER A 219 -18.93 23.38 -5.40
N LEU A 220 -18.47 22.13 -5.25
CA LEU A 220 -17.16 21.66 -5.66
C LEU A 220 -17.34 20.45 -6.57
N ARG A 221 -16.75 20.50 -7.77
CA ARG A 221 -16.75 19.41 -8.75
C ARG A 221 -15.34 19.02 -9.14
N ASP A 222 -15.05 17.72 -9.22
CA ASP A 222 -13.79 17.21 -9.76
C ASP A 222 -13.85 16.98 -11.28
N SER A 223 -12.70 16.61 -11.87
CA SER A 223 -12.59 16.28 -13.32
C SER A 223 -13.35 15.00 -13.70
N GLU A 224 -13.71 14.16 -12.75
CA GLU A 224 -14.42 12.89 -12.95
C GLU A 224 -15.95 13.07 -12.86
N GLY A 225 -16.41 14.31 -12.57
CA GLY A 225 -17.82 14.65 -12.49
C GLY A 225 -18.45 14.49 -11.10
N ASN A 226 -17.67 14.10 -10.07
CA ASN A 226 -18.19 14.09 -8.71
C ASN A 226 -18.45 15.53 -8.25
N THR A 227 -19.65 15.79 -7.76
CA THR A 227 -20.06 17.11 -7.28
C THR A 227 -20.64 17.03 -5.88
N VAL A 228 -20.25 17.98 -5.02
CA VAL A 228 -20.78 18.16 -3.67
C VAL A 228 -21.13 19.61 -3.44
N THR A 229 -22.08 19.86 -2.53
CA THR A 229 -22.47 21.22 -2.15
C THR A 229 -22.45 21.34 -0.63
N VAL A 230 -21.97 22.46 -0.14
CA VAL A 230 -21.95 22.83 1.27
C VAL A 230 -22.54 24.23 1.44
N TYR A 231 -23.07 24.47 2.63
CA TYR A 231 -23.71 25.72 2.98
C TYR A 231 -23.02 26.34 4.18
N GLY A 232 -22.87 27.67 4.14
CA GLY A 232 -22.27 28.45 5.24
C GLY A 232 -23.21 29.53 5.76
N ASP A 233 -22.67 30.42 6.58
CA ASP A 233 -23.42 31.52 7.15
C ASP A 233 -23.95 32.46 6.07
N ILE A 234 -24.97 33.26 6.45
CA ILE A 234 -25.53 34.28 5.58
C ILE A 234 -24.52 35.42 5.42
N PRO A 235 -24.18 35.85 4.18
CA PRO A 235 -23.30 36.97 3.92
C PRO A 235 -23.87 38.26 4.53
N GLN A 236 -23.01 39.10 5.08
CA GLN A 236 -23.37 40.36 5.69
C GLN A 236 -23.12 41.54 4.75
N LYS A 237 -23.77 42.66 4.95
CA LYS A 237 -23.44 43.90 4.23
C LYS A 237 -22.01 44.36 4.57
N ALA A 238 -21.28 44.74 3.56
CA ALA A 238 -19.90 45.20 3.70
C ALA A 238 -19.84 46.58 4.39
N LEU A 239 -19.12 46.67 5.50
CA LEU A 239 -18.86 47.91 6.20
C LEU A 239 -17.70 48.73 5.62
N LYS A 240 -16.71 48.05 5.04
CA LYS A 240 -15.48 48.68 4.50
C LYS A 240 -15.16 48.23 3.07
N LYS A 241 -15.07 46.91 2.83
CA LYS A 241 -14.73 46.33 1.54
C LYS A 241 -15.64 45.17 1.24
N ALA A 242 -16.31 45.21 0.08
CA ALA A 242 -17.11 44.10 -0.41
C ALA A 242 -16.23 42.95 -0.91
N CYS A 243 -16.76 41.73 -0.86
CA CYS A 243 -16.15 40.56 -1.51
C CYS A 243 -16.18 40.72 -3.02
N ASP A 244 -15.07 40.47 -3.65
CA ASP A 244 -14.93 40.31 -5.08
C ASP A 244 -14.52 38.88 -5.45
N SER A 245 -14.59 38.56 -6.72
CA SER A 245 -14.25 37.25 -7.24
C SER A 245 -12.78 36.88 -6.97
N ASP A 246 -11.87 37.85 -7.05
CA ASP A 246 -10.44 37.62 -6.82
C ASP A 246 -10.12 37.29 -5.36
N TYR A 247 -10.80 37.98 -4.43
CA TYR A 247 -10.69 37.66 -3.01
C TYR A 247 -11.16 36.24 -2.71
N VAL A 248 -12.32 35.85 -3.25
CA VAL A 248 -12.86 34.49 -3.09
C VAL A 248 -11.92 33.46 -3.71
N LYS A 249 -11.46 33.70 -4.94
CA LYS A 249 -10.50 32.84 -5.65
C LYS A 249 -9.24 32.60 -4.82
N LYS A 250 -8.67 33.65 -4.24
CA LYS A 250 -7.49 33.59 -3.38
C LYS A 250 -7.68 32.68 -2.17
N GLN A 251 -8.89 32.58 -1.61
CA GLN A 251 -9.16 31.71 -0.47
C GLN A 251 -9.44 30.26 -0.91
N LEU A 252 -10.24 30.08 -1.96
CA LEU A 252 -10.66 28.75 -2.42
C LEU A 252 -9.55 27.99 -3.15
N SER A 253 -8.58 28.69 -3.76
CA SER A 253 -7.43 28.07 -4.44
C SER A 253 -6.39 27.45 -3.48
N LYS A 254 -6.51 27.67 -2.16
CA LYS A 254 -5.59 27.13 -1.15
C LYS A 254 -5.87 25.64 -0.87
N LEU A 255 -5.62 24.78 -1.81
CA LEU A 255 -5.89 23.34 -1.74
C LEU A 255 -4.74 22.50 -1.12
N GLY A 256 -3.67 23.14 -0.63
CA GLY A 256 -2.61 22.58 0.24
C GLY A 256 -2.30 21.09 0.00
N ASP A 257 -2.33 20.29 1.04
CA ASP A 257 -2.04 18.85 1.04
C ASP A 257 -3.26 18.00 0.64
N THR A 258 -3.97 18.40 -0.42
CA THR A 258 -5.04 17.61 -1.02
C THR A 258 -4.64 17.11 -2.40
N ILE A 259 -5.33 16.11 -2.93
CA ILE A 259 -5.13 15.60 -4.29
C ILE A 259 -5.63 16.57 -5.38
N TYR A 260 -6.27 17.66 -4.98
CA TYR A 260 -6.94 18.58 -5.90
C TYR A 260 -6.03 19.71 -6.34
N GLU A 261 -6.02 19.98 -7.64
CA GLU A 261 -5.48 21.20 -8.25
C GLU A 261 -6.63 22.16 -8.50
N PHE A 262 -6.42 23.46 -8.31
CA PHE A 262 -7.44 24.45 -8.59
C PHE A 262 -7.71 24.54 -10.11
N GLY A 263 -8.91 24.14 -10.54
CA GLY A 263 -9.32 24.10 -11.94
C GLY A 263 -10.07 25.35 -12.41
N GLY A 264 -10.72 26.08 -11.48
CA GLY A 264 -11.47 27.28 -11.82
C GLY A 264 -12.49 27.67 -10.75
N LEU A 265 -13.04 28.88 -10.88
CA LEU A 265 -14.08 29.44 -10.00
C LEU A 265 -15.14 30.15 -10.84
N GLU A 266 -16.40 29.80 -10.60
CA GLU A 266 -17.58 30.57 -10.98
C GLU A 266 -18.15 31.22 -9.72
N ALA A 267 -18.28 32.56 -9.70
CA ALA A 267 -18.71 33.29 -8.53
C ALA A 267 -19.91 34.17 -8.84
N ALA A 268 -21.04 33.92 -8.19
CA ALA A 268 -22.21 34.78 -8.18
C ALA A 268 -22.29 35.51 -6.85
N ILE A 269 -21.79 36.74 -6.81
CA ILE A 269 -21.68 37.57 -5.59
C ILE A 269 -22.61 38.77 -5.70
N GLY A 270 -23.52 38.92 -4.73
CA GLY A 270 -24.40 40.09 -4.61
C GLY A 270 -23.63 41.36 -4.32
N LYS A 271 -24.22 42.50 -4.68
CA LYS A 271 -23.59 43.82 -4.44
C LYS A 271 -23.41 44.11 -2.96
N ASP A 272 -22.31 44.73 -2.63
CA ASP A 272 -21.99 45.24 -1.27
C ASP A 272 -22.05 44.15 -0.17
N LEU A 273 -21.72 42.92 -0.48
CA LEU A 273 -21.63 41.82 0.49
C LEU A 273 -20.22 41.59 0.97
N ALA A 274 -20.08 41.25 2.24
CA ALA A 274 -18.85 40.80 2.88
C ALA A 274 -19.01 39.35 3.34
N TYR A 275 -17.97 38.58 3.15
CA TYR A 275 -17.88 37.20 3.64
C TYR A 275 -16.46 36.93 4.19
N PRO A 276 -16.31 36.52 5.47
CA PRO A 276 -15.01 36.40 6.11
C PRO A 276 -14.12 35.32 5.42
N ALA A 277 -12.81 35.58 5.42
CA ALA A 277 -11.84 34.59 4.91
C ALA A 277 -11.89 33.26 5.68
N SER A 278 -12.14 33.31 7.00
CA SER A 278 -12.33 32.09 7.82
C SER A 278 -13.49 31.27 7.32
N ALA A 279 -14.65 31.87 7.08
CA ALA A 279 -15.85 31.20 6.60
C ALA A 279 -15.66 30.61 5.19
N LEU A 280 -14.96 31.31 4.26
CA LEU A 280 -14.57 30.76 2.97
C LEU A 280 -13.65 29.54 3.08
N ASN A 281 -12.69 29.60 4.00
CA ASN A 281 -11.77 28.49 4.25
C ASN A 281 -12.49 27.30 4.90
N ASP A 282 -13.49 27.55 5.75
CA ASP A 282 -14.30 26.48 6.37
C ASP A 282 -15.17 25.79 5.31
N LEU A 283 -15.87 26.58 4.45
CA LEU A 283 -16.62 26.03 3.31
C LEU A 283 -15.73 25.18 2.40
N ARG A 284 -14.53 25.68 2.05
CA ARG A 284 -13.58 24.92 1.24
C ARG A 284 -13.23 23.60 1.89
N ARG A 285 -12.89 23.59 3.20
CA ARG A 285 -12.52 22.36 3.93
C ARG A 285 -13.68 21.35 3.94
N GLN A 286 -14.88 21.79 4.25
CA GLN A 286 -16.08 20.95 4.22
C GLN A 286 -16.37 20.39 2.84
N ALA A 287 -16.23 21.21 1.78
CA ALA A 287 -16.46 20.76 0.42
C ALA A 287 -15.44 19.70 -0.02
N VAL A 288 -14.16 19.91 0.32
CA VAL A 288 -13.09 18.92 0.03
C VAL A 288 -13.35 17.62 0.78
N GLU A 289 -13.63 17.67 2.08
CA GLU A 289 -13.92 16.48 2.88
C GLU A 289 -15.12 15.68 2.34
N LYS A 290 -16.21 16.37 1.99
CA LYS A 290 -17.37 15.70 1.38
C LYS A 290 -17.07 15.12 0.00
N LEU A 291 -16.23 15.79 -0.80
CA LEU A 291 -15.83 15.29 -2.10
C LEU A 291 -14.94 14.05 -1.96
N ASP A 292 -14.01 14.05 -1.02
CA ASP A 292 -13.18 12.89 -0.69
C ASP A 292 -14.06 11.70 -0.25
N GLN A 293 -15.03 11.93 0.65
CA GLN A 293 -15.96 10.90 1.07
C GLN A 293 -16.78 10.34 -0.08
N LYS A 294 -17.31 11.21 -0.96
CA LYS A 294 -18.05 10.77 -2.14
C LYS A 294 -17.21 9.91 -3.09
N ARG A 295 -15.92 10.25 -3.27
CA ARG A 295 -14.97 9.43 -4.05
C ARG A 295 -14.70 8.09 -3.41
N ILE A 296 -14.57 8.04 -2.08
CA ILE A 296 -14.39 6.80 -1.30
C ILE A 296 -15.64 5.92 -1.41
N ASP A 297 -16.82 6.50 -1.23
CA ASP A 297 -18.09 5.78 -1.27
C ASP A 297 -18.34 5.09 -2.62
N PHE A 298 -17.86 5.67 -3.72
CA PHE A 298 -17.93 5.04 -5.04
C PHE A 298 -17.21 3.68 -5.09
N PHE A 299 -16.13 3.50 -4.33
CA PHE A 299 -15.38 2.26 -4.25
C PHE A 299 -15.80 1.39 -3.06
N THR A 300 -16.72 1.87 -2.21
CA THR A 300 -17.20 1.12 -1.06
C THR A 300 -18.36 0.23 -1.49
N HIS A 301 -18.08 -1.05 -1.61
CA HIS A 301 -19.12 -2.06 -1.87
C HIS A 301 -19.59 -2.65 -0.53
N THR A 302 -20.81 -2.38 -0.14
CA THR A 302 -21.48 -3.16 0.90
C THR A 302 -21.86 -4.50 0.30
N ALA A 303 -21.15 -5.57 0.70
CA ALA A 303 -21.59 -6.91 0.38
C ALA A 303 -22.89 -7.16 1.17
N ASP A 304 -24.00 -7.35 0.46
CA ASP A 304 -25.23 -7.82 1.06
C ASP A 304 -25.08 -9.32 1.31
N PHE A 305 -24.63 -9.65 2.52
CA PHE A 305 -24.61 -11.02 3.04
C PHE A 305 -26.03 -11.42 3.46
N THR A 306 -26.99 -11.37 2.54
CA THR A 306 -28.25 -12.05 2.79
C THR A 306 -27.97 -13.53 2.86
N ASP A 307 -28.49 -14.20 3.89
CA ASP A 307 -28.26 -15.61 4.29
C ASP A 307 -28.50 -16.68 3.19
N LYS A 308 -28.85 -16.27 1.99
CA LYS A 308 -29.08 -17.18 0.86
C LYS A 308 -27.78 -17.70 0.21
N SER A 309 -26.62 -17.18 0.56
CA SER A 309 -25.34 -17.60 -0.03
C SER A 309 -24.47 -18.47 0.89
N LEU A 310 -24.84 -18.64 2.13
CA LEU A 310 -24.35 -19.73 2.96
C LEU A 310 -25.06 -21.00 2.47
N ALA A 311 -24.62 -21.47 1.30
CA ALA A 311 -24.99 -22.79 0.82
C ALA A 311 -24.88 -23.75 2.01
N ASP A 312 -25.90 -24.51 2.17
CA ASP A 312 -26.06 -25.52 3.22
C ASP A 312 -24.80 -26.41 3.26
N PHE A 313 -23.86 -26.03 4.13
CA PHE A 313 -22.64 -26.80 4.37
C PHE A 313 -22.93 -28.17 5.01
N SER A 314 -24.16 -28.44 5.38
CA SER A 314 -24.59 -29.77 5.86
C SER A 314 -24.49 -30.86 4.78
N ALA A 315 -24.43 -30.46 3.50
CA ALA A 315 -24.26 -31.33 2.35
C ALA A 315 -22.81 -31.64 1.97
N LEU A 316 -21.81 -31.09 2.68
CA LEU A 316 -20.39 -31.44 2.42
C LEU A 316 -20.15 -32.91 2.80
N PRO A 317 -19.49 -33.68 1.92
CA PRO A 317 -19.14 -35.07 2.20
C PRO A 317 -18.34 -35.19 3.50
N LYS A 318 -18.65 -36.16 4.35
CA LYS A 318 -17.95 -36.41 5.64
C LYS A 318 -16.44 -36.57 5.53
N ALA A 319 -15.92 -36.84 4.35
CA ALA A 319 -14.47 -36.89 4.07
C ALA A 319 -13.75 -35.55 4.32
N TYR A 320 -14.45 -34.41 4.36
CA TYR A 320 -13.88 -33.09 4.67
C TYR A 320 -13.78 -32.78 6.17
N GLU A 321 -14.37 -33.57 7.04
CA GLU A 321 -14.26 -33.38 8.49
C GLU A 321 -12.83 -33.54 8.98
N LEU A 322 -12.06 -34.46 8.40
CA LEU A 322 -10.63 -34.63 8.71
C LEU A 322 -9.77 -33.41 8.32
N SER A 323 -10.12 -32.76 7.21
CA SER A 323 -9.45 -31.53 6.76
C SER A 323 -9.75 -30.34 7.67
N LEU A 324 -10.96 -30.25 8.19
CA LEU A 324 -11.38 -29.20 9.13
C LEU A 324 -10.73 -29.35 10.50
N ILE A 325 -10.46 -30.55 10.97
CA ILE A 325 -9.75 -30.81 12.23
C ILE A 325 -8.32 -30.25 12.17
N HIS A 326 -7.63 -30.41 11.05
CA HIS A 326 -6.30 -29.83 10.88
C HIS A 326 -6.29 -28.31 10.68
N ILE A 327 -7.38 -27.72 10.29
CA ILE A 327 -7.54 -26.26 10.10
C ILE A 327 -8.00 -25.58 11.38
N SER A 328 -8.76 -26.25 12.23
CA SER A 328 -9.37 -25.68 13.43
C SER A 328 -8.51 -25.76 14.68
N GLU A 329 -7.49 -26.59 14.65
CA GLU A 329 -6.61 -26.70 15.80
C GLU A 329 -5.65 -25.57 15.86
N PRO A 330 -5.42 -24.70 16.15
CA PRO A 330 -4.62 -23.90 17.08
C PRO A 330 -5.10 -22.48 17.20
N THR A 331 -6.37 -22.34 17.30
CA THR A 331 -6.94 -21.01 17.43
C THR A 331 -7.38 -20.65 18.83
N ARG A 332 -6.77 -21.31 19.80
CA ARG A 332 -6.89 -20.91 21.21
C ARG A 332 -5.59 -20.29 21.72
#